data_cd5abd4141e83932206dff7f75591a52
#
_entry.id   cd5abd4141e83932206dff7f75591a52
#
_cell.length_a   1.000
_cell.length_b   1.000
_cell.length_c   1.000
_cell.angle_alpha   90.00
_cell.angle_beta   90.00
_cell.angle_gamma   90.00
#
_symmetry.space_group_name_H-M   'P 1'
#
loop_
_entity.id
_entity.type
_entity.pdbx_description
1 polymer ?
#
loop_
_entity_poly.entity_id
_entity_poly.type
_entity_poly.pdbx_seq_one_letter_code
_entity_poly.pdbx_strand_id
1 'polypeptide(L)'
;MTMCNMSIEAGAKSGLVAFDSNTFDYMMNKKYIPEKNHLDNAIKYWEKLVSDEDAHFDKELTLDALEVLPQVTWGTSPEMTVDVNGKTPNPNNEPDINKREYIERALAYMGLEAEQEIQSINIDKVFIGSCTNSRIEDLRQAAEVLDGEKISETIKQAIVV
;
A
#
# COMPACT_ATOMS: atom_id res chain seq x y z
N MET A 1 0.63 6.96 -6.69
CA MET A 1 1.53 5.98 -7.36
C MET A 1 1.29 4.56 -6.89
N THR A 2 1.20 4.28 -5.60
CA THR A 2 0.91 2.93 -5.06
C THR A 2 -0.37 2.32 -5.63
N MET A 3 -1.48 3.06 -5.70
CA MET A 3 -2.74 2.59 -6.30
C MET A 3 -2.56 2.16 -7.76
N CYS A 4 -1.82 2.93 -8.56
CA CYS A 4 -1.55 2.57 -9.95
C CYS A 4 -0.67 1.32 -10.05
N ASN A 5 0.32 1.18 -9.18
CA ASN A 5 1.20 0.01 -9.16
C ASN A 5 0.44 -1.25 -8.72
N MET A 6 -0.33 -1.18 -7.64
CA MET A 6 -1.05 -2.31 -7.08
C MET A 6 -2.37 -2.65 -7.78
N SER A 7 -2.77 -1.90 -8.80
CA SER A 7 -3.96 -2.23 -9.59
C SER A 7 -3.85 -3.56 -10.32
N ILE A 8 -2.63 -4.02 -10.62
CA ILE A 8 -2.37 -5.33 -11.25
C ILE A 8 -2.75 -6.47 -10.29
N GLU A 9 -2.45 -6.35 -9.00
CA GLU A 9 -2.82 -7.34 -7.98
C GLU A 9 -4.35 -7.44 -7.83
N ALA A 10 -5.07 -6.33 -8.09
CA ALA A 10 -6.53 -6.33 -8.19
C ALA A 10 -7.09 -6.88 -9.52
N GLY A 11 -6.23 -7.40 -10.40
CA GLY A 11 -6.61 -7.96 -11.69
C GLY A 11 -6.77 -6.95 -12.83
N ALA A 12 -6.46 -5.68 -12.63
CA ALA A 12 -6.52 -4.68 -13.68
C ALA A 12 -5.30 -4.75 -14.61
N LYS A 13 -5.50 -4.39 -15.88
CA LYS A 13 -4.41 -4.31 -16.87
C LYS A 13 -3.54 -3.06 -16.68
N SER A 14 -4.09 -2.01 -16.11
CA SER A 14 -3.43 -0.74 -15.81
C SER A 14 -4.17 0.02 -14.73
N GLY A 15 -3.49 0.96 -14.10
CA GLY A 15 -4.07 1.90 -13.15
C GLY A 15 -3.77 3.34 -13.57
N LEU A 16 -4.76 4.20 -13.50
CA LEU A 16 -4.66 5.61 -13.85
C LEU A 16 -5.25 6.47 -12.74
N VAL A 17 -4.59 7.57 -12.45
CA VAL A 17 -5.10 8.63 -11.57
C VAL A 17 -5.07 9.92 -12.36
N ALA A 18 -6.18 10.65 -12.39
CA ALA A 18 -6.27 11.92 -13.10
C ALA A 18 -5.25 12.95 -12.56
N PHE A 19 -4.78 13.81 -13.44
CA PHE A 19 -3.88 14.91 -13.08
C PHE A 19 -4.62 15.92 -12.19
N ASP A 20 -3.99 16.34 -11.10
CA ASP A 20 -4.49 17.31 -10.14
C ASP A 20 -3.37 18.24 -9.62
N SER A 21 -3.71 19.16 -8.71
CA SER A 21 -2.76 20.06 -8.08
C SER A 21 -1.67 19.32 -7.29
N ASN A 22 -2.01 18.22 -6.61
CA ASN A 22 -1.02 17.43 -5.86
C ASN A 22 0.01 16.79 -6.80
N THR A 23 -0.45 16.29 -7.95
CA THR A 23 0.42 15.76 -8.99
C THR A 23 1.34 16.84 -9.56
N PHE A 24 0.79 18.04 -9.81
CA PHE A 24 1.55 19.18 -10.26
C PHE A 24 2.66 19.57 -9.27
N ASP A 25 2.30 19.75 -7.99
CA ASP A 25 3.24 20.15 -6.93
C ASP A 25 4.34 19.11 -6.74
N TYR A 26 3.98 17.82 -6.81
CA TYR A 26 4.95 16.73 -6.74
C TYR A 26 5.95 16.77 -7.90
N MET A 27 5.48 17.10 -9.11
CA MET A 27 6.32 17.12 -10.32
C MET A 27 7.23 18.33 -10.39
N MET A 28 6.81 19.50 -9.87
CA MET A 28 7.54 20.77 -9.98
C MET A 28 8.98 20.72 -9.47
N ASN A 29 9.28 19.82 -8.54
CA ASN A 29 10.61 19.66 -7.96
C ASN A 29 11.42 18.50 -8.58
N LYS A 30 10.97 17.92 -9.68
CA LYS A 30 11.66 16.80 -10.31
C LYS A 30 12.55 17.24 -11.46
N LYS A 31 13.68 16.55 -11.62
CA LYS A 31 14.75 16.87 -12.59
C LYS A 31 14.26 16.92 -14.05
N TYR A 32 13.27 16.13 -14.40
CA TYR A 32 12.82 15.93 -15.78
C TYR A 32 11.47 16.58 -16.07
N ILE A 33 11.07 17.56 -15.26
CA ILE A 33 9.88 18.34 -15.59
C ILE A 33 10.13 19.14 -16.89
N PRO A 34 9.14 19.31 -17.77
CA PRO A 34 9.28 20.13 -18.95
C PRO A 34 9.75 21.55 -18.62
N GLU A 35 10.61 22.12 -19.48
CA GLU A 35 11.05 23.50 -19.34
C GLU A 35 9.86 24.47 -19.44
N LYS A 36 10.01 25.69 -18.86
CA LYS A 36 8.94 26.69 -18.76
C LYS A 36 8.12 26.86 -20.04
N ASN A 37 8.76 26.89 -21.19
CA ASN A 37 8.10 27.11 -22.49
C ASN A 37 7.19 25.95 -22.92
N HIS A 38 7.40 24.79 -22.38
CA HIS A 38 6.62 23.57 -22.68
C HIS A 38 5.71 23.15 -21.52
N LEU A 39 5.95 23.65 -20.32
CA LEU A 39 5.21 23.26 -19.12
C LEU A 39 3.73 23.63 -19.23
N ASP A 40 3.41 24.87 -19.65
CA ASP A 40 2.02 25.30 -19.80
C ASP A 40 1.24 24.45 -20.81
N ASN A 41 1.91 24.04 -21.89
CA ASN A 41 1.29 23.15 -22.87
C ASN A 41 1.13 21.73 -22.33
N ALA A 42 2.09 21.26 -21.56
CA ALA A 42 2.01 19.95 -20.91
C ALA A 42 0.86 19.91 -19.89
N ILE A 43 0.72 20.93 -19.06
CA ILE A 43 -0.37 21.06 -18.08
C ILE A 43 -1.73 21.03 -18.79
N LYS A 44 -1.92 21.88 -19.81
CA LYS A 44 -3.14 21.91 -20.60
C LYS A 44 -3.48 20.57 -21.27
N TYR A 45 -2.46 19.78 -21.59
CA TYR A 45 -2.65 18.44 -22.12
C TYR A 45 -3.03 17.47 -21.00
N TRP A 46 -2.34 17.49 -19.86
CA TRP A 46 -2.61 16.60 -18.73
C TRP A 46 -4.00 16.81 -18.12
N GLU A 47 -4.46 18.06 -18.03
CA GLU A 47 -5.81 18.41 -17.57
C GLU A 47 -6.93 17.80 -18.43
N LYS A 48 -6.63 17.43 -19.68
CA LYS A 48 -7.58 16.76 -20.56
C LYS A 48 -7.62 15.22 -20.40
N LEU A 49 -6.72 14.65 -19.57
CA LEU A 49 -6.62 13.21 -19.36
C LEU A 49 -7.53 12.73 -18.22
N VAL A 50 -8.58 13.47 -17.92
CA VAL A 50 -9.65 13.05 -17.01
C VAL A 50 -10.71 12.26 -17.78
N SER A 51 -11.45 11.42 -17.08
CA SER A 51 -12.62 10.75 -17.67
C SER A 51 -13.70 11.78 -18.04
N ASP A 52 -14.42 11.52 -19.14
CA ASP A 52 -15.53 12.36 -19.55
C ASP A 52 -16.66 12.33 -18.49
N GLU A 53 -17.46 13.39 -18.40
CA GLU A 53 -18.55 13.49 -17.41
C GLU A 53 -19.63 12.39 -17.60
N ASP A 54 -19.80 11.91 -18.82
CA ASP A 54 -20.72 10.86 -19.20
C ASP A 54 -20.06 9.47 -19.37
N ALA A 55 -18.84 9.33 -18.88
CA ALA A 55 -18.13 8.05 -18.94
C ALA A 55 -18.88 6.96 -18.14
N HIS A 56 -19.04 5.80 -18.78
CA HIS A 56 -19.63 4.62 -18.14
C HIS A 56 -18.55 3.69 -17.63
N PHE A 57 -18.67 3.30 -16.36
CA PHE A 57 -17.78 2.36 -15.71
C PHE A 57 -18.50 1.04 -15.44
N ASP A 58 -17.85 -0.09 -15.70
CA ASP A 58 -18.43 -1.42 -15.43
C ASP A 58 -18.67 -1.62 -13.93
N LYS A 59 -17.84 -1.00 -13.10
CA LYS A 59 -17.94 -1.06 -11.64
C LYS A 59 -17.39 0.21 -11.02
N GLU A 60 -18.12 0.73 -10.05
CA GLU A 60 -17.71 1.88 -9.25
C GLU A 60 -17.61 1.48 -7.78
N LEU A 61 -16.58 1.97 -7.11
CA LEU A 61 -16.38 1.80 -5.67
C LEU A 61 -16.00 3.14 -5.06
N THR A 62 -16.74 3.54 -4.04
CA THR A 62 -16.42 4.71 -3.24
C THR A 62 -15.90 4.28 -1.89
N LEU A 63 -14.73 4.78 -1.50
CA LEU A 63 -14.10 4.52 -0.21
C LEU A 63 -13.69 5.85 0.41
N ASP A 64 -14.08 6.06 1.67
CA ASP A 64 -13.57 7.20 2.44
C ASP A 64 -12.14 6.89 2.89
N ALA A 65 -11.19 7.72 2.47
CA ALA A 65 -9.79 7.57 2.83
C ALA A 65 -9.54 7.69 4.35
N LEU A 66 -10.44 8.34 5.10
CA LEU A 66 -10.34 8.44 6.55
C LEU A 66 -10.66 7.11 7.26
N GLU A 67 -11.35 6.20 6.60
CA GLU A 67 -11.64 4.85 7.12
C GLU A 67 -10.49 3.87 6.92
N VAL A 68 -9.48 4.24 6.12
CA VAL A 68 -8.33 3.37 5.84
C VAL A 68 -7.29 3.53 6.95
N LEU A 69 -7.26 2.59 7.87
CA LEU A 69 -6.24 2.51 8.91
C LEU A 69 -4.93 1.91 8.37
N PRO A 70 -3.78 2.14 9.03
CA PRO A 70 -2.55 1.43 8.71
C PRO A 70 -2.75 -0.08 8.76
N GLN A 71 -2.35 -0.78 7.69
CA GLN A 71 -2.64 -2.21 7.51
C GLN A 71 -1.37 -3.05 7.46
N VAL A 72 -1.52 -4.30 7.85
CA VAL A 72 -0.48 -5.33 7.81
C VAL A 72 -1.00 -6.53 7.04
N THR A 73 -0.20 -7.03 6.09
CA THR A 73 -0.44 -8.33 5.47
C THR A 73 0.14 -9.41 6.38
N TRP A 74 -0.73 -10.23 6.94
CA TRP A 74 -0.37 -11.29 7.89
C TRP A 74 -0.13 -12.65 7.21
N GLY A 75 -0.51 -12.80 5.96
CA GLY A 75 -0.47 -14.05 5.21
C GLY A 75 0.38 -13.98 3.95
N THR A 76 0.06 -14.82 2.99
CA THR A 76 0.85 -15.04 1.76
C THR A 76 0.32 -14.31 0.54
N SER A 77 -0.75 -13.54 0.67
CA SER A 77 -1.44 -12.85 -0.42
C SER A 77 -1.86 -11.44 0.00
N PRO A 78 -1.90 -10.45 -0.92
CA PRO A 78 -2.24 -9.06 -0.61
C PRO A 78 -3.60 -8.84 0.04
N GLU A 79 -4.59 -9.71 -0.22
CA GLU A 79 -5.91 -9.63 0.41
C GLU A 79 -5.91 -10.09 1.88
N MET A 80 -4.86 -10.77 2.34
CA MET A 80 -4.73 -11.22 3.72
C MET A 80 -4.24 -10.09 4.63
N THR A 81 -5.01 -9.02 4.71
CA THR A 81 -4.69 -7.82 5.49
C THR A 81 -5.59 -7.67 6.70
N VAL A 82 -5.04 -7.03 7.73
CA VAL A 82 -5.77 -6.54 8.89
C VAL A 82 -5.16 -5.21 9.33
N ASP A 83 -5.91 -4.46 10.13
CA ASP A 83 -5.37 -3.25 10.74
C ASP A 83 -4.19 -3.56 11.66
N VAL A 84 -3.24 -2.65 11.76
CA VAL A 84 -2.04 -2.81 12.61
C VAL A 84 -2.40 -3.07 14.08
N ASN A 85 -3.55 -2.59 14.54
CA ASN A 85 -4.09 -2.83 15.88
C ASN A 85 -5.04 -4.05 15.94
N GLY A 86 -5.17 -4.80 14.85
CA GLY A 86 -6.06 -5.93 14.74
C GLY A 86 -5.40 -7.25 15.16
N LYS A 87 -6.09 -8.33 14.81
CA LYS A 87 -5.67 -9.71 15.09
C LYS A 87 -5.71 -10.53 13.81
N THR A 88 -4.90 -11.57 13.76
CA THR A 88 -5.03 -12.59 12.72
C THR A 88 -6.44 -13.20 12.76
N PRO A 89 -7.01 -13.58 11.61
CA PRO A 89 -8.36 -14.10 11.57
C PRO A 89 -8.49 -15.46 12.27
N ASN A 90 -9.70 -15.73 12.79
CA ASN A 90 -10.05 -17.06 13.25
C ASN A 90 -10.71 -17.84 12.11
N PRO A 91 -10.10 -18.92 11.61
CA PRO A 91 -10.68 -19.72 10.53
C PRO A 91 -12.10 -20.23 10.82
N ASN A 92 -12.42 -20.49 12.10
CA ASN A 92 -13.75 -20.96 12.49
C ASN A 92 -14.87 -19.94 12.27
N ASN A 93 -14.54 -18.66 12.14
CA ASN A 93 -15.49 -17.59 11.84
C ASN A 93 -15.80 -17.47 10.34
N GLU A 94 -15.03 -18.14 9.47
CA GLU A 94 -15.24 -18.13 8.02
C GLU A 94 -16.25 -19.25 7.63
N PRO A 95 -17.40 -18.87 7.05
CA PRO A 95 -18.44 -19.83 6.67
C PRO A 95 -18.08 -20.65 5.42
N ASP A 96 -17.27 -20.10 4.51
CA ASP A 96 -16.81 -20.80 3.30
C ASP A 96 -15.67 -21.75 3.65
N ILE A 97 -15.88 -23.04 3.41
CA ILE A 97 -14.91 -24.09 3.73
C ILE A 97 -13.58 -23.91 3.01
N ASN A 98 -13.59 -23.47 1.75
CA ASN A 98 -12.36 -23.28 0.99
C ASN A 98 -11.55 -22.11 1.52
N LYS A 99 -12.24 -21.01 1.88
CA LYS A 99 -11.59 -19.85 2.51
C LYS A 99 -11.06 -20.19 3.88
N ARG A 100 -11.80 -20.98 4.67
CA ARG A 100 -11.35 -21.46 5.98
C ARG A 100 -10.05 -22.23 5.85
N GLU A 101 -10.00 -23.24 4.99
CA GLU A 101 -8.79 -24.01 4.74
C GLU A 101 -7.62 -23.16 4.20
N TYR A 102 -7.94 -22.12 3.42
CA TYR A 102 -6.95 -21.18 2.92
C TYR A 102 -6.33 -20.36 4.06
N ILE A 103 -7.15 -19.85 4.98
CA ILE A 103 -6.70 -19.13 6.18
C ILE A 103 -5.84 -20.04 7.07
N GLU A 104 -6.31 -21.27 7.34
CA GLU A 104 -5.58 -22.26 8.16
C GLU A 104 -4.18 -22.55 7.59
N ARG A 105 -4.09 -22.78 6.28
CA ARG A 105 -2.81 -23.03 5.62
C ARG A 105 -1.89 -21.80 5.66
N ALA A 106 -2.44 -20.60 5.50
CA ALA A 106 -1.65 -19.36 5.55
C ALA A 106 -1.11 -19.13 6.96
N LEU A 107 -1.92 -19.27 8.01
CA LEU A 107 -1.48 -19.15 9.40
C LEU A 107 -0.39 -20.18 9.71
N ALA A 108 -0.59 -21.44 9.34
CA ALA A 108 0.40 -22.49 9.54
C ALA A 108 1.73 -22.21 8.81
N TYR A 109 1.65 -21.73 7.57
CA TYR A 109 2.84 -21.36 6.78
C TYR A 109 3.61 -20.19 7.40
N MET A 110 2.90 -19.18 7.90
CA MET A 110 3.50 -18.01 8.54
C MET A 110 3.94 -18.27 9.99
N GLY A 111 3.56 -19.39 10.58
CA GLY A 111 3.84 -19.72 11.98
C GLY A 111 3.05 -18.83 12.95
N LEU A 112 1.85 -18.43 12.58
CA LEU A 112 0.96 -17.59 13.37
C LEU A 112 -0.21 -18.38 13.94
N GLU A 113 -0.74 -17.90 15.07
CA GLU A 113 -1.96 -18.45 15.68
C GLU A 113 -3.18 -17.62 15.26
N ALA A 114 -4.36 -18.24 15.31
CA ALA A 114 -5.62 -17.54 15.13
C ALA A 114 -5.85 -16.55 16.28
N GLU A 115 -6.44 -15.38 15.97
CA GLU A 115 -6.72 -14.31 16.93
C GLU A 115 -5.49 -13.75 17.66
N GLN A 116 -4.31 -13.95 17.11
CA GLN A 116 -3.08 -13.38 17.60
C GLN A 116 -3.03 -11.87 17.30
N GLU A 117 -2.72 -11.06 18.29
CA GLU A 117 -2.54 -9.61 18.09
C GLU A 117 -1.34 -9.33 17.20
N ILE A 118 -1.53 -8.53 16.15
CA ILE A 118 -0.49 -8.22 15.17
C ILE A 118 0.75 -7.62 15.84
N GLN A 119 0.56 -6.72 16.78
CA GLN A 119 1.66 -6.07 17.50
C GLN A 119 2.42 -7.01 18.45
N SER A 120 1.88 -8.19 18.76
CA SER A 120 2.56 -9.19 19.59
C SER A 120 3.47 -10.14 18.79
N ILE A 121 3.44 -10.06 17.47
CA ILE A 121 4.23 -10.93 16.59
C ILE A 121 5.71 -10.56 16.69
N ASN A 122 6.54 -11.52 17.09
CA ASN A 122 7.98 -11.34 17.11
C ASN A 122 8.56 -11.33 15.70
N ILE A 123 9.42 -10.37 15.42
CA ILE A 123 10.09 -10.19 14.13
C ILE A 123 11.59 -10.36 14.33
N ASP A 124 12.24 -11.14 13.49
CA ASP A 124 13.71 -11.34 13.47
C ASP A 124 14.42 -10.42 12.49
N LYS A 125 13.78 -10.10 11.38
CA LYS A 125 14.38 -9.30 10.30
C LYS A 125 13.41 -8.24 9.81
N VAL A 126 13.95 -7.07 9.52
CA VAL A 126 13.22 -5.93 8.96
C VAL A 126 13.85 -5.55 7.63
N PHE A 127 13.01 -5.35 6.62
CA PHE A 127 13.39 -4.80 5.34
C PHE A 127 12.50 -3.59 5.05
N ILE A 128 13.09 -2.41 4.93
CA ILE A 128 12.40 -1.17 4.58
C ILE A 128 12.80 -0.80 3.15
N GLY A 129 11.86 -0.87 2.25
CA GLY A 129 12.07 -0.55 0.84
C GLY A 129 11.25 -1.47 -0.05
N SER A 130 10.90 -0.98 -1.22
CA SER A 130 10.22 -1.72 -2.26
C SER A 130 10.34 -0.99 -3.59
N CYS A 131 9.93 -1.62 -4.69
CA CYS A 131 9.96 -0.99 -6.01
C CYS A 131 9.07 0.26 -6.11
N THR A 132 8.00 0.36 -5.33
CA THR A 132 7.04 1.47 -5.38
C THR A 132 7.16 2.41 -4.18
N ASN A 133 7.37 1.88 -2.97
CA ASN A 133 7.38 2.64 -1.72
C ASN A 133 8.78 2.70 -1.11
N SER A 134 9.77 3.09 -1.91
CA SER A 134 11.15 3.35 -1.50
C SER A 134 11.62 4.73 -1.96
N ARG A 135 10.67 5.61 -2.23
CA ARG A 135 10.99 7.00 -2.54
C ARG A 135 11.51 7.70 -1.31
N ILE A 136 12.23 8.81 -1.51
CA ILE A 136 12.78 9.57 -0.39
C ILE A 136 11.70 10.05 0.59
N GLU A 137 10.50 10.34 0.09
CA GLU A 137 9.34 10.73 0.89
C GLU A 137 8.89 9.58 1.80
N ASP A 138 8.82 8.36 1.27
CA ASP A 138 8.43 7.16 2.02
C ASP A 138 9.47 6.84 3.10
N LEU A 139 10.76 6.92 2.76
CA LEU A 139 11.85 6.70 3.70
C LEU A 139 11.89 7.75 4.82
N ARG A 140 11.54 9.01 4.53
CA ARG A 140 11.42 10.06 5.55
C ARG A 140 10.28 9.78 6.52
N GLN A 141 9.12 9.33 6.02
CA GLN A 141 8.00 8.91 6.88
C GLN A 141 8.39 7.73 7.78
N ALA A 142 9.09 6.74 7.25
CA ALA A 142 9.60 5.64 8.06
C ALA A 142 10.61 6.14 9.12
N ALA A 143 11.48 7.08 8.77
CA ALA A 143 12.43 7.67 9.69
C ALA A 143 11.75 8.47 10.82
N GLU A 144 10.67 9.21 10.50
CA GLU A 144 9.88 9.94 11.51
C GLU A 144 9.26 9.01 12.55
N VAL A 145 8.77 7.83 12.12
CA VAL A 145 8.21 6.81 13.03
C VAL A 145 9.29 6.22 13.95
N LEU A 146 10.52 6.11 13.44
CA LEU A 146 11.63 5.47 14.16
C LEU A 146 12.49 6.46 14.95
N ASP A 147 12.25 7.77 14.82
CA ASP A 147 13.08 8.80 15.45
C ASP A 147 12.99 8.73 16.98
N GLY A 148 14.16 8.59 17.60
CA GLY A 148 14.28 8.45 19.06
C GLY A 148 13.99 7.04 19.61
N GLU A 149 13.54 6.11 18.78
CA GLU A 149 13.23 4.74 19.18
C GLU A 149 14.48 3.84 19.14
N LYS A 150 14.44 2.77 19.92
CA LYS A 150 15.49 1.74 19.93
C LYS A 150 15.01 0.50 19.19
N ILE A 151 15.90 -0.07 18.40
CA ILE A 151 15.65 -1.37 17.76
C ILE A 151 15.43 -2.43 18.85
N SER A 152 14.36 -3.21 18.71
CA SER A 152 14.08 -4.33 19.62
C SER A 152 15.23 -5.34 19.60
N GLU A 153 15.53 -5.93 20.75
CA GLU A 153 16.56 -6.97 20.91
C GLU A 153 16.23 -8.25 20.10
N THR A 154 14.97 -8.44 19.72
CA THR A 154 14.55 -9.56 18.87
C THR A 154 15.01 -9.42 17.42
N ILE A 155 15.26 -8.19 16.96
CA ILE A 155 15.67 -7.90 15.59
C ILE A 155 17.14 -8.26 15.38
N LYS A 156 17.38 -9.28 14.58
CA LYS A 156 18.74 -9.74 14.20
C LYS A 156 19.33 -8.97 13.03
N GLN A 157 18.48 -8.42 12.17
CA GLN A 157 18.89 -7.70 10.97
C GLN A 157 17.84 -6.69 10.54
N ALA A 158 18.24 -5.47 10.24
CA ALA A 158 17.42 -4.46 9.59
C ALA A 158 18.15 -3.93 8.35
N ILE A 159 17.46 -3.87 7.22
CA ILE A 159 17.99 -3.40 5.94
C ILE A 159 17.07 -2.33 5.40
N VAL A 160 17.64 -1.25 4.90
CA VAL A 160 16.93 -0.16 4.19
C VAL A 160 17.52 -0.05 2.80
N VAL A 161 16.68 0.00 1.75
CA VAL A 161 17.08 0.10 0.32
C VAL A 161 16.29 1.18 -0.40
#